data_581cb0a92502dd0474531c45d2b7f5c2
#
_entry.id   581cb0a92502dd0474531c45d2b7f5c2
#
_cell.length_a   1.000
_cell.length_b   1.000
_cell.length_c   1.000
_cell.angle_alpha   90.00
_cell.angle_beta   90.00
_cell.angle_gamma   90.00
#
_symmetry.space_group_name_H-M   'P 1'
#
loop_
_entity.id
_entity.type
_entity.pdbx_description
1 polymer ?
#
loop_
_entity_poly.entity_id
_entity_poly.type
_entity_poly.pdbx_seq_one_letter_code
_entity_poly.pdbx_strand_id
1 'polypeptide(L)'
;MRKKVLVATLTALATAASMASAAPQTSWEQGEWQLDLGAWAPKAKFASNESSSKWNFNGGLGYALTDRLALRYDYHGLKTKLDDFKTAGDEHEVNLMYSLGKNVALFGGWNRINNDFDGTVKNADVVNNVAQFGVATKFDLAKNLAFYADGALGTKKTSLWEAGLAYTINKDWDINAGYRYVDTKLNDDNNIKYRGFLVGLSYRFGGHKAAPAPVSAPVIEEPVAPVVETPAPAHVYNDYYLDSIHFASDQDTPLASDADKLANFVAVAKAHPDSTFKLVGNTDSDASQEYNEDLSKRRVDN
;
A
#
# COMPACT_ATOMS: atom_id res chain seq x y z
N MET A 1 -3.82 39.82 13.82
CA MET A 1 -4.76 39.09 12.91
C MET A 1 -4.21 37.83 12.25
N ARG A 2 -2.91 37.71 11.95
CA ARG A 2 -2.34 36.52 11.25
C ARG A 2 -2.34 35.19 12.04
N LYS A 3 -2.26 35.22 13.37
CA LYS A 3 -2.26 33.99 14.20
C LYS A 3 -3.64 33.30 14.31
N LYS A 4 -4.74 34.07 14.23
CA LYS A 4 -6.10 33.50 14.31
C LYS A 4 -6.51 32.81 13.00
N VAL A 5 -5.99 33.26 11.85
CA VAL A 5 -6.26 32.65 10.55
C VAL A 5 -5.51 31.30 10.45
N LEU A 6 -4.30 31.21 10.97
CA LEU A 6 -3.51 29.95 10.96
C LEU A 6 -4.14 28.87 11.84
N VAL A 7 -4.68 29.24 13.01
CA VAL A 7 -5.38 28.29 13.90
C VAL A 7 -6.70 27.84 13.32
N ALA A 8 -7.46 28.74 12.67
CA ALA A 8 -8.70 28.40 11.99
C ALA A 8 -8.47 27.47 10.78
N THR A 9 -7.36 27.66 10.05
CA THR A 9 -6.98 26.81 8.92
C THR A 9 -6.52 25.42 9.40
N LEU A 10 -5.77 25.33 10.50
CA LEU A 10 -5.40 24.05 11.11
C LEU A 10 -6.61 23.32 11.74
N THR A 11 -7.54 24.06 12.37
CA THR A 11 -8.75 23.46 12.94
C THR A 11 -9.71 23.00 11.84
N ALA A 12 -9.80 23.72 10.72
CA ALA A 12 -10.57 23.30 9.55
C ALA A 12 -9.94 22.06 8.86
N LEU A 13 -8.60 21.95 8.82
CA LEU A 13 -7.92 20.72 8.38
C LEU A 13 -8.15 19.57 9.37
N ALA A 14 -8.10 19.81 10.68
CA ALA A 14 -8.32 18.78 11.69
C ALA A 14 -9.78 18.27 11.72
N THR A 15 -10.75 19.13 11.41
CA THR A 15 -12.18 18.72 11.28
C THR A 15 -12.48 18.11 9.91
N ALA A 16 -11.70 18.41 8.86
CA ALA A 16 -11.77 17.73 7.56
C ALA A 16 -11.05 16.38 7.55
N ALA A 17 -10.15 16.13 8.51
CA ALA A 17 -9.42 14.86 8.64
C ALA A 17 -10.30 13.65 9.05
N SER A 18 -11.60 13.85 9.29
CA SER A 18 -12.54 12.77 9.57
C SER A 18 -13.24 12.19 8.33
N MET A 19 -12.86 12.62 7.12
CA MET A 19 -13.49 12.15 5.87
C MET A 19 -12.47 12.19 4.72
N ALA A 20 -11.65 11.16 4.59
CA ALA A 20 -10.57 11.20 3.62
C ALA A 20 -10.47 9.94 2.71
N SER A 21 -10.20 10.06 1.41
CA SER A 21 -9.97 9.00 0.43
C SER A 21 -8.49 8.65 0.31
N ALA A 22 -8.16 7.41 -0.03
CA ALA A 22 -6.78 6.94 -0.05
C ALA A 22 -6.06 7.14 -1.37
N ALA A 23 -4.74 7.33 -1.29
CA ALA A 23 -3.87 7.12 -2.43
C ALA A 23 -3.76 5.62 -2.73
N PRO A 24 -3.86 5.19 -4.00
CA PRO A 24 -3.66 3.79 -4.35
C PRO A 24 -2.26 3.33 -3.97
N GLN A 25 -2.16 2.14 -3.38
CA GLN A 25 -0.90 1.45 -3.17
C GLN A 25 -0.52 0.68 -4.42
N THR A 26 0.77 0.54 -4.66
CA THR A 26 1.33 -0.21 -5.79
C THR A 26 2.18 -1.40 -5.36
N SER A 27 2.46 -1.51 -4.06
CA SER A 27 3.18 -2.62 -3.43
C SER A 27 2.60 -2.89 -2.05
N TRP A 28 2.64 -4.14 -1.61
CA TRP A 28 2.03 -4.61 -0.36
C TRP A 28 2.93 -5.62 0.33
N GLU A 29 2.69 -5.84 1.62
CA GLU A 29 3.15 -7.03 2.35
C GLU A 29 2.00 -8.03 2.48
N GLN A 30 2.25 -9.32 2.32
CA GLN A 30 1.21 -10.34 2.48
C GLN A 30 0.52 -10.22 3.84
N GLY A 31 -0.81 -10.23 3.85
CA GLY A 31 -1.64 -10.06 5.05
C GLY A 31 -1.85 -8.60 5.46
N GLU A 32 -1.31 -7.63 4.71
CA GLU A 32 -1.55 -6.20 4.95
C GLU A 32 -2.99 -5.83 4.59
N TRP A 33 -3.61 -5.08 5.48
CA TRP A 33 -4.88 -4.41 5.28
C TRP A 33 -4.67 -2.93 5.07
N GLN A 34 -5.45 -2.34 4.21
CA GLN A 34 -5.54 -0.88 4.04
C GLN A 34 -7.00 -0.46 4.18
N LEU A 35 -7.26 0.41 5.14
CA LEU A 35 -8.55 1.09 5.30
C LEU A 35 -8.42 2.52 4.81
N ASP A 36 -9.32 2.91 3.93
CA ASP A 36 -9.36 4.21 3.31
C ASP A 36 -10.66 4.93 3.65
N LEU A 37 -10.52 6.17 4.10
CA LEU A 37 -11.64 7.04 4.41
C LEU A 37 -11.49 8.35 3.67
N GLY A 38 -12.58 8.89 3.09
CA GLY A 38 -12.44 10.04 2.24
C GLY A 38 -13.66 10.89 1.97
N ALA A 39 -13.37 12.03 1.38
CA ALA A 39 -14.38 12.91 0.84
C ALA A 39 -14.04 13.36 -0.59
N TRP A 40 -15.01 13.27 -1.47
CA TRP A 40 -14.96 13.71 -2.85
C TRP A 40 -16.05 14.74 -3.13
N ALA A 41 -15.73 15.76 -3.89
CA ALA A 41 -16.65 16.83 -4.27
C ALA A 41 -16.92 16.84 -5.77
N PRO A 42 -17.66 15.85 -6.31
CA PRO A 42 -17.93 15.78 -7.73
C PRO A 42 -18.86 16.92 -8.19
N LYS A 43 -18.63 17.37 -9.41
CA LYS A 43 -19.61 17.99 -10.28
C LYS A 43 -19.99 17.01 -11.36
N ALA A 44 -21.25 16.90 -11.68
CA ALA A 44 -21.74 16.12 -12.80
C ALA A 44 -21.94 16.99 -14.03
N LYS A 45 -21.56 16.51 -15.20
CA LYS A 45 -21.79 17.16 -16.48
C LYS A 45 -22.45 16.18 -17.45
N PHE A 46 -23.56 16.64 -18.03
CA PHE A 46 -24.31 15.90 -19.04
C PHE A 46 -24.74 16.87 -20.14
N ALA A 47 -24.34 16.60 -21.38
CA ALA A 47 -24.52 17.50 -22.52
C ALA A 47 -23.98 18.93 -22.19
N SER A 48 -24.81 19.94 -22.27
CA SER A 48 -24.49 21.34 -21.93
C SER A 48 -24.72 21.68 -20.45
N ASN A 49 -25.39 20.80 -19.70
CA ASN A 49 -25.80 21.05 -18.32
C ASN A 49 -24.71 20.59 -17.33
N GLU A 50 -24.51 21.33 -16.25
CA GLU A 50 -23.55 21.02 -15.17
C GLU A 50 -24.25 21.22 -13.82
N SER A 51 -23.90 20.34 -12.85
CA SER A 51 -24.34 20.46 -11.48
C SER A 51 -23.34 21.21 -10.63
N SER A 52 -23.76 21.74 -9.49
CA SER A 52 -22.82 22.23 -8.46
C SER A 52 -22.27 21.11 -7.61
N SER A 53 -21.02 21.27 -7.13
CA SER A 53 -20.35 20.25 -6.33
C SER A 53 -20.95 20.09 -4.93
N LYS A 54 -20.88 18.85 -4.42
CA LYS A 54 -21.22 18.50 -3.05
C LYS A 54 -20.19 17.52 -2.53
N TRP A 55 -19.72 17.69 -1.30
CA TRP A 55 -18.88 16.73 -0.63
C TRP A 55 -19.65 15.44 -0.33
N ASN A 56 -19.10 14.32 -0.75
CA ASN A 56 -19.60 12.98 -0.51
C ASN A 56 -18.55 12.18 0.24
N PHE A 57 -19.01 11.21 1.01
CA PHE A 57 -18.15 10.17 1.52
C PHE A 57 -17.60 9.32 0.36
N ASN A 58 -16.34 8.98 0.44
CA ASN A 58 -15.73 7.89 -0.28
C ASN A 58 -14.82 7.11 0.66
N GLY A 59 -14.55 5.86 0.35
CA GLY A 59 -13.71 5.04 1.19
C GLY A 59 -13.46 3.69 0.54
N GLY A 60 -12.49 2.96 1.08
CA GLY A 60 -12.09 1.68 0.54
C GLY A 60 -11.52 0.74 1.57
N LEU A 61 -11.41 -0.51 1.18
CA LEU A 61 -10.77 -1.56 1.95
C LEU A 61 -9.94 -2.42 1.01
N GLY A 62 -8.66 -2.55 1.32
CA GLY A 62 -7.71 -3.39 0.61
C GLY A 62 -7.21 -4.53 1.49
N TYR A 63 -6.91 -5.67 0.87
CA TYR A 63 -6.25 -6.79 1.52
C TYR A 63 -5.21 -7.42 0.59
N ALA A 64 -3.99 -7.52 1.06
CA ALA A 64 -2.88 -8.14 0.35
C ALA A 64 -2.92 -9.67 0.51
N LEU A 65 -3.30 -10.36 -0.55
CA LEU A 65 -3.31 -11.83 -0.63
C LEU A 65 -1.88 -12.39 -0.66
N THR A 66 -1.01 -11.69 -1.34
CA THR A 66 0.44 -11.96 -1.43
C THR A 66 1.20 -10.63 -1.51
N ASP A 67 2.52 -10.65 -1.51
CA ASP A 67 3.35 -9.45 -1.71
C ASP A 67 3.12 -8.77 -3.09
N ARG A 68 2.44 -9.44 -4.02
CA ARG A 68 2.15 -8.91 -5.36
C ARG A 68 0.68 -8.83 -5.71
N LEU A 69 -0.19 -9.47 -4.96
CA LEU A 69 -1.60 -9.57 -5.29
C LEU A 69 -2.46 -9.04 -4.15
N ALA A 70 -3.32 -8.08 -4.43
CA ALA A 70 -4.25 -7.52 -3.46
C ALA A 70 -5.68 -7.45 -4.04
N LEU A 71 -6.66 -7.63 -3.18
CA LEU A 71 -8.07 -7.37 -3.45
C LEU A 71 -8.43 -6.02 -2.85
N ARG A 72 -9.13 -5.19 -3.63
CA ARG A 72 -9.54 -3.85 -3.20
C ARG A 72 -11.00 -3.61 -3.52
N TYR A 73 -11.71 -3.03 -2.57
CA TYR A 73 -13.06 -2.48 -2.71
C TYR A 73 -13.03 -0.98 -2.46
N ASP A 74 -13.70 -0.21 -3.30
CA ASP A 74 -13.86 1.23 -3.16
C ASP A 74 -15.31 1.64 -3.34
N TYR A 75 -15.72 2.65 -2.59
CA TYR A 75 -17.02 3.31 -2.64
C TYR A 75 -16.84 4.80 -2.88
N HIS A 76 -17.61 5.38 -3.81
CA HIS A 76 -17.64 6.81 -4.07
C HIS A 76 -19.07 7.31 -4.19
N GLY A 77 -19.45 8.28 -3.37
CA GLY A 77 -20.72 8.96 -3.51
C GLY A 77 -20.72 9.89 -4.73
N LEU A 78 -21.77 9.82 -5.55
CA LEU A 78 -21.94 10.63 -6.75
C LEU A 78 -23.01 11.72 -6.59
N LYS A 79 -23.26 12.16 -5.34
CA LYS A 79 -24.27 13.16 -5.05
C LYS A 79 -23.76 14.56 -5.38
N THR A 80 -24.58 15.35 -6.07
CA THR A 80 -24.29 16.75 -6.42
C THR A 80 -25.35 17.70 -5.89
N LYS A 81 -25.09 19.00 -5.94
CA LYS A 81 -26.10 20.02 -5.66
C LYS A 81 -26.77 20.44 -6.94
N LEU A 82 -28.03 20.88 -6.80
CA LEU A 82 -28.80 21.41 -7.90
C LEU A 82 -28.15 22.70 -8.43
N ASP A 83 -28.00 22.71 -9.74
CA ASP A 83 -27.79 23.89 -10.58
C ASP A 83 -28.72 23.72 -11.77
N ASP A 84 -28.27 23.14 -12.89
CA ASP A 84 -29.18 22.70 -13.96
C ASP A 84 -29.89 21.39 -13.59
N PHE A 85 -29.21 20.49 -12.86
CA PHE A 85 -29.72 19.23 -12.33
C PHE A 85 -28.89 18.78 -11.10
N LYS A 86 -29.34 17.78 -10.38
CA LYS A 86 -28.57 17.13 -9.31
C LYS A 86 -28.58 15.62 -9.47
N THR A 87 -27.56 14.96 -8.92
CA THR A 87 -27.46 13.50 -8.86
C THR A 87 -27.49 13.03 -7.41
N ALA A 88 -27.97 11.80 -7.18
CA ALA A 88 -28.00 11.13 -5.89
C ALA A 88 -27.28 9.77 -5.91
N GLY A 89 -26.59 9.43 -6.98
CA GLY A 89 -25.97 8.14 -7.24
C GLY A 89 -24.77 7.78 -6.37
N ASP A 90 -24.21 6.63 -6.67
CA ASP A 90 -23.04 6.04 -6.03
C ASP A 90 -22.24 5.16 -7.00
N GLU A 91 -20.99 4.86 -6.62
CA GLU A 91 -20.07 4.00 -7.35
C GLU A 91 -19.45 2.97 -6.40
N HIS A 92 -19.40 1.72 -6.84
CA HIS A 92 -18.79 0.60 -6.13
C HIS A 92 -17.79 -0.09 -7.04
N GLU A 93 -16.54 -0.18 -6.62
CA GLU A 93 -15.48 -0.86 -7.36
C GLU A 93 -14.97 -2.06 -6.58
N VAL A 94 -14.73 -3.18 -7.27
CA VAL A 94 -14.00 -4.34 -6.76
C VAL A 94 -12.90 -4.67 -7.75
N ASN A 95 -11.65 -4.51 -7.34
CA ASN A 95 -10.50 -4.68 -8.19
C ASN A 95 -9.53 -5.71 -7.60
N LEU A 96 -9.03 -6.60 -8.46
CA LEU A 96 -7.86 -7.40 -8.18
C LEU A 96 -6.65 -6.64 -8.72
N MET A 97 -5.69 -6.34 -7.84
CA MET A 97 -4.50 -5.54 -8.15
C MET A 97 -3.26 -6.43 -8.17
N TYR A 98 -2.40 -6.25 -9.16
CA TYR A 98 -1.14 -6.97 -9.30
C TYR A 98 0.03 -6.00 -9.38
N SER A 99 0.94 -6.06 -8.39
CA SER A 99 2.16 -5.26 -8.33
C SER A 99 3.19 -5.70 -9.38
N LEU A 100 3.59 -4.78 -10.23
CA LEU A 100 4.73 -4.97 -11.15
C LEU A 100 6.06 -4.56 -10.50
N GLY A 101 6.00 -3.91 -9.35
CA GLY A 101 7.14 -3.42 -8.57
C GLY A 101 6.71 -2.27 -7.67
N LYS A 102 7.64 -1.60 -7.04
CA LYS A 102 7.40 -0.55 -6.04
C LYS A 102 6.44 0.56 -6.52
N ASN A 103 6.49 0.91 -7.81
CA ASN A 103 5.87 2.13 -8.33
C ASN A 103 4.65 1.90 -9.23
N VAL A 104 4.40 0.66 -9.66
CA VAL A 104 3.35 0.36 -10.65
C VAL A 104 2.59 -0.90 -10.27
N ALA A 105 1.27 -0.84 -10.35
CA ALA A 105 0.38 -1.99 -10.28
C ALA A 105 -0.63 -1.96 -11.43
N LEU A 106 -0.94 -3.14 -11.95
CA LEU A 106 -2.08 -3.33 -12.85
C LEU A 106 -3.29 -3.70 -11.99
N PHE A 107 -4.48 -3.36 -12.47
CA PHE A 107 -5.70 -3.85 -11.83
C PHE A 107 -6.78 -4.18 -12.85
N GLY A 108 -7.64 -5.10 -12.47
CA GLY A 108 -8.82 -5.42 -13.24
C GLY A 108 -9.94 -5.84 -12.33
N GLY A 109 -11.16 -5.53 -12.71
CA GLY A 109 -12.27 -5.81 -11.84
C GLY A 109 -13.62 -5.37 -12.38
N TRP A 110 -14.51 -5.15 -11.44
CA TRP A 110 -15.88 -4.76 -11.69
C TRP A 110 -16.18 -3.43 -10.99
N ASN A 111 -16.88 -2.56 -11.73
CA ASN A 111 -17.32 -1.26 -11.26
C ASN A 111 -18.84 -1.12 -11.51
N ARG A 112 -19.58 -0.82 -10.47
CA ARG A 112 -21.00 -0.52 -10.55
C ARG A 112 -21.23 0.97 -10.31
N ILE A 113 -21.64 1.68 -11.35
CA ILE A 113 -21.93 3.10 -11.31
C ILE A 113 -23.44 3.28 -11.39
N ASN A 114 -24.03 3.70 -10.30
CA ASN A 114 -25.45 4.03 -10.20
C ASN A 114 -25.63 5.54 -10.44
N ASN A 115 -26.20 5.88 -11.60
CA ASN A 115 -26.55 7.25 -11.95
C ASN A 115 -28.03 7.48 -11.61
N ASP A 116 -28.28 8.08 -10.48
CA ASP A 116 -29.60 8.46 -10.00
C ASP A 116 -29.77 9.99 -10.14
N PHE A 117 -30.83 10.41 -10.83
CA PHE A 117 -31.15 11.81 -11.09
C PHE A 117 -32.33 12.23 -10.24
N ASP A 118 -32.15 13.26 -9.44
CA ASP A 118 -33.19 13.85 -8.62
C ASP A 118 -33.59 15.22 -9.21
N GLY A 119 -34.85 15.33 -9.56
CA GLY A 119 -35.43 16.60 -10.10
C GLY A 119 -36.19 16.44 -11.41
N THR A 120 -35.98 17.37 -12.34
CA THR A 120 -36.76 17.54 -13.59
C THR A 120 -36.54 16.43 -14.63
N VAL A 121 -35.46 15.67 -14.52
CA VAL A 121 -35.15 14.57 -15.46
C VAL A 121 -35.74 13.28 -14.93
N LYS A 122 -37.02 13.05 -15.20
CA LYS A 122 -37.68 11.79 -14.81
C LYS A 122 -37.19 10.62 -15.67
N ASN A 123 -36.93 9.48 -15.07
CA ASN A 123 -36.55 8.17 -15.70
C ASN A 123 -35.16 8.17 -16.37
N ALA A 124 -34.19 8.86 -15.81
CA ALA A 124 -32.81 8.80 -16.28
C ALA A 124 -31.88 7.96 -15.37
N ASP A 125 -32.47 7.19 -14.45
CA ASP A 125 -31.70 6.32 -13.58
C ASP A 125 -31.06 5.20 -14.38
N VAL A 126 -29.73 5.16 -14.41
CA VAL A 126 -28.98 4.18 -15.18
C VAL A 126 -27.91 3.54 -14.30
N VAL A 127 -27.98 2.24 -14.16
CA VAL A 127 -26.95 1.45 -13.50
C VAL A 127 -26.03 0.84 -14.55
N ASN A 128 -24.75 1.24 -14.53
CA ASN A 128 -23.70 0.65 -15.34
C ASN A 128 -22.92 -0.39 -14.53
N ASN A 129 -23.02 -1.65 -14.95
CA ASN A 129 -22.09 -2.69 -14.50
C ASN A 129 -20.96 -2.77 -15.53
N VAL A 130 -19.76 -2.44 -15.11
CA VAL A 130 -18.60 -2.22 -15.96
C VAL A 130 -17.52 -3.23 -15.59
N ALA A 131 -17.05 -4.01 -16.57
CA ALA A 131 -15.78 -4.70 -16.45
C ALA A 131 -14.68 -3.69 -16.80
N GLN A 132 -13.66 -3.57 -15.96
CA GLN A 132 -12.60 -2.58 -16.12
C GLN A 132 -11.21 -3.18 -16.01
N PHE A 133 -10.25 -2.49 -16.64
CA PHE A 133 -8.82 -2.75 -16.52
C PHE A 133 -8.07 -1.44 -16.44
N GLY A 134 -7.05 -1.36 -15.57
CA GLY A 134 -6.35 -0.13 -15.31
C GLY A 134 -4.95 -0.30 -14.78
N VAL A 135 -4.31 0.83 -14.56
CA VAL A 135 -2.95 0.97 -14.03
C VAL A 135 -2.98 1.97 -12.88
N ALA A 136 -2.32 1.62 -11.79
CA ALA A 136 -2.03 2.51 -10.68
C ALA A 136 -0.52 2.75 -10.58
N THR A 137 -0.15 3.99 -10.27
CA THR A 137 1.26 4.40 -10.12
C THR A 137 1.43 5.23 -8.86
N LYS A 138 2.59 5.08 -8.20
CA LYS A 138 2.98 5.91 -7.05
C LYS A 138 4.49 6.15 -7.10
N PHE A 139 4.89 7.42 -7.10
CA PHE A 139 6.30 7.83 -7.19
C PHE A 139 6.66 8.75 -6.03
N ASP A 140 7.71 8.42 -5.30
CA ASP A 140 8.23 9.24 -4.23
C ASP A 140 8.86 10.51 -4.82
N LEU A 141 8.37 11.67 -4.41
CA LEU A 141 8.92 12.99 -4.77
C LEU A 141 9.88 13.50 -3.70
N ALA A 142 9.67 13.10 -2.45
CA ALA A 142 10.49 13.43 -1.29
C ALA A 142 10.26 12.36 -0.21
N LYS A 143 11.03 12.39 0.87
CA LYS A 143 11.00 11.40 1.96
C LYS A 143 9.58 10.99 2.41
N ASN A 144 8.65 11.94 2.49
CA ASN A 144 7.28 11.69 2.96
C ASN A 144 6.22 12.14 1.96
N LEU A 145 6.59 12.50 0.74
CA LEU A 145 5.68 13.03 -0.27
C LEU A 145 5.78 12.18 -1.53
N ALA A 146 4.65 11.66 -1.99
CA ALA A 146 4.55 10.92 -3.23
C ALA A 146 3.51 11.54 -4.17
N PHE A 147 3.76 11.45 -5.46
CA PHE A 147 2.75 11.61 -6.50
C PHE A 147 2.09 10.25 -6.76
N TYR A 148 0.78 10.23 -6.91
CA TYR A 148 0.07 9.05 -7.34
C TYR A 148 -0.85 9.37 -8.52
N ALA A 149 -1.09 8.37 -9.35
CA ALA A 149 -2.12 8.40 -10.36
C ALA A 149 -2.62 6.99 -10.66
N ASP A 150 -3.89 6.88 -10.92
CA ASP A 150 -4.50 5.67 -11.45
C ASP A 150 -5.47 5.99 -12.56
N GLY A 151 -5.72 5.01 -13.41
CA GLY A 151 -6.69 5.14 -14.48
C GLY A 151 -7.11 3.79 -15.02
N ALA A 152 -8.38 3.70 -15.42
CA ALA A 152 -8.94 2.51 -16.02
C ALA A 152 -9.85 2.84 -17.21
N LEU A 153 -9.91 1.86 -18.11
CA LEU A 153 -10.88 1.79 -19.19
C LEU A 153 -11.81 0.61 -18.94
N GLY A 154 -13.07 0.79 -19.21
CA GLY A 154 -14.08 -0.22 -18.98
C GLY A 154 -15.11 -0.34 -20.08
N THR A 155 -15.95 -1.34 -19.96
CA THR A 155 -17.14 -1.50 -20.79
C THR A 155 -18.09 -0.30 -20.59
N LYS A 156 -19.18 -0.22 -21.34
CA LYS A 156 -20.17 0.88 -21.27
C LYS A 156 -19.56 2.27 -21.53
N LYS A 157 -18.54 2.35 -22.41
CA LYS A 157 -17.80 3.59 -22.70
C LYS A 157 -17.30 4.28 -21.43
N THR A 158 -16.90 3.48 -20.41
CA THR A 158 -16.45 4.02 -19.13
C THR A 158 -14.94 4.25 -19.15
N SER A 159 -14.52 5.41 -18.66
CA SER A 159 -13.14 5.72 -18.34
C SER A 159 -13.09 6.45 -17.01
N LEU A 160 -12.10 6.12 -16.20
CA LEU A 160 -11.86 6.82 -14.95
C LEU A 160 -10.37 7.10 -14.80
N TRP A 161 -10.04 8.16 -14.11
CA TRP A 161 -8.70 8.45 -13.67
C TRP A 161 -8.71 9.32 -12.42
N GLU A 162 -7.70 9.15 -11.62
CA GLU A 162 -7.42 9.94 -10.43
C GLU A 162 -5.93 10.28 -10.40
N ALA A 163 -5.57 11.46 -9.93
CA ALA A 163 -4.18 11.82 -9.69
C ALA A 163 -4.09 12.81 -8.54
N GLY A 164 -3.00 12.74 -7.78
CA GLY A 164 -2.83 13.59 -6.61
C GLY A 164 -1.48 13.45 -5.94
N LEU A 165 -1.42 14.00 -4.74
CA LEU A 165 -0.27 13.91 -3.84
C LEU A 165 -0.67 13.17 -2.57
N ALA A 166 0.22 12.32 -2.08
CA ALA A 166 0.09 11.62 -0.82
C ALA A 166 1.24 12.03 0.10
N TYR A 167 0.93 12.29 1.36
CA TYR A 167 1.91 12.59 2.38
C TYR A 167 1.86 11.52 3.47
N THR A 168 2.99 10.85 3.68
CA THR A 168 3.16 9.82 4.71
C THR A 168 3.42 10.47 6.06
N ILE A 169 2.48 10.33 6.99
CA ILE A 169 2.60 10.83 8.36
C ILE A 169 3.55 9.94 9.16
N ASN A 170 3.36 8.63 9.04
CA ASN A 170 4.20 7.58 9.63
C ASN A 170 4.02 6.27 8.81
N LYS A 171 4.62 5.18 9.26
CA LYS A 171 4.57 3.88 8.55
C LYS A 171 3.16 3.34 8.26
N ASP A 172 2.16 3.73 9.06
CA ASP A 172 0.79 3.19 9.00
C ASP A 172 -0.22 4.20 8.42
N TRP A 173 0.12 5.50 8.39
CA TRP A 173 -0.82 6.56 8.05
C TRP A 173 -0.34 7.45 6.91
N ASP A 174 -1.17 7.57 5.89
CA ASP A 174 -1.00 8.53 4.79
C ASP A 174 -2.21 9.46 4.72
N ILE A 175 -1.98 10.72 4.34
CA ILE A 175 -3.04 11.63 3.88
C ILE A 175 -2.80 11.94 2.40
N ASN A 176 -3.86 12.18 1.67
CA ASN A 176 -3.74 12.56 0.26
C ASN A 176 -4.75 13.63 -0.15
N ALA A 177 -4.44 14.30 -1.25
CA ALA A 177 -5.34 15.19 -1.95
C ALA A 177 -5.14 15.00 -3.46
N GLY A 178 -6.24 14.97 -4.18
CA GLY A 178 -6.20 14.70 -5.62
C GLY A 178 -7.41 15.21 -6.37
N TYR A 179 -7.47 14.80 -7.61
CA TYR A 179 -8.57 15.09 -8.51
C TYR A 179 -8.98 13.81 -9.23
N ARG A 180 -10.28 13.47 -9.17
CA ARG A 180 -10.87 12.29 -9.79
C ARG A 180 -11.81 12.71 -10.93
N TYR A 181 -11.80 11.89 -11.97
CA TYR A 181 -12.66 12.01 -13.13
C TYR A 181 -13.24 10.65 -13.49
N VAL A 182 -14.54 10.59 -13.72
CA VAL A 182 -15.27 9.42 -14.20
C VAL A 182 -16.14 9.85 -15.37
N ASP A 183 -16.06 9.13 -16.47
CA ASP A 183 -16.92 9.28 -17.65
C ASP A 183 -17.58 7.93 -17.91
N THR A 184 -18.90 7.88 -17.96
CA THR A 184 -19.63 6.63 -18.15
C THR A 184 -20.87 6.84 -18.99
N LYS A 185 -21.33 5.79 -19.67
CA LYS A 185 -22.51 5.82 -20.53
C LYS A 185 -23.76 6.17 -19.72
N LEU A 186 -24.53 7.14 -20.16
CA LEU A 186 -25.85 7.45 -19.63
C LEU A 186 -26.95 6.86 -20.50
N ASN A 187 -26.86 7.05 -21.83
CA ASN A 187 -27.70 6.43 -22.84
C ASN A 187 -26.88 6.16 -24.12
N ASP A 188 -27.50 5.75 -25.21
CA ASP A 188 -26.77 5.38 -26.42
C ASP A 188 -25.98 6.54 -27.03
N ASP A 189 -26.47 7.76 -26.90
CA ASP A 189 -25.89 8.94 -27.50
C ASP A 189 -25.02 9.77 -26.55
N ASN A 190 -25.22 9.62 -25.23
CA ASN A 190 -24.62 10.51 -24.25
C ASN A 190 -23.97 9.78 -23.09
N ASN A 191 -22.89 10.38 -22.61
CA ASN A 191 -22.22 10.03 -21.37
C ASN A 191 -22.49 11.07 -20.28
N ILE A 192 -22.39 10.65 -19.03
CA ILE A 192 -22.30 11.53 -17.87
C ILE A 192 -20.88 11.54 -17.34
N LYS A 193 -20.39 12.71 -16.95
CA LYS A 193 -19.03 12.94 -16.45
C LYS A 193 -19.10 13.47 -15.03
N TYR A 194 -18.40 12.79 -14.12
CA TYR A 194 -18.18 13.26 -12.75
C TYR A 194 -16.73 13.70 -12.61
N ARG A 195 -16.50 14.85 -12.01
CA ARG A 195 -15.14 15.36 -11.79
C ARG A 195 -15.08 16.24 -10.56
N GLY A 196 -14.01 16.12 -9.79
CA GLY A 196 -13.87 16.95 -8.61
C GLY A 196 -12.65 16.63 -7.76
N PHE A 197 -12.40 17.50 -6.81
CA PHE A 197 -11.36 17.34 -5.83
C PHE A 197 -11.74 16.29 -4.78
N LEU A 198 -10.75 15.56 -4.33
CA LEU A 198 -10.85 14.61 -3.24
C LEU A 198 -9.73 14.86 -2.23
N VAL A 199 -9.98 14.41 -1.01
CA VAL A 199 -8.99 14.40 0.06
C VAL A 199 -9.09 13.08 0.80
N GLY A 200 -7.94 12.58 1.35
CA GLY A 200 -7.82 11.22 1.78
C GLY A 200 -7.00 10.93 3.04
N LEU A 201 -7.42 9.92 3.83
CA LEU A 201 -6.66 9.29 4.92
C LEU A 201 -6.65 7.77 4.71
N SER A 202 -5.47 7.20 4.69
CA SER A 202 -5.24 5.75 4.63
C SER A 202 -4.64 5.27 5.94
N TYR A 203 -5.12 4.14 6.41
CA TYR A 203 -4.53 3.42 7.53
C TYR A 203 -4.18 1.99 7.11
N ARG A 204 -2.91 1.62 7.30
CA ARG A 204 -2.40 0.29 7.00
C ARG A 204 -2.15 -0.46 8.29
N PHE A 205 -2.50 -1.75 8.32
CA PHE A 205 -2.29 -2.61 9.46
C PHE A 205 -2.19 -4.08 9.03
N GLY A 206 -1.64 -4.93 9.88
CA GLY A 206 -1.28 -6.29 9.48
C GLY A 206 0.02 -6.31 8.68
N GLY A 207 0.22 -7.27 7.79
CA GLY A 207 1.38 -7.34 6.89
C GLY A 207 2.71 -7.66 7.56
N HIS A 208 2.73 -7.88 8.83
CA HIS A 208 3.96 -8.29 9.49
C HIS A 208 4.32 -9.68 8.97
N LYS A 209 5.47 -9.82 8.31
CA LYS A 209 6.13 -11.13 8.22
C LYS A 209 6.11 -11.66 9.65
N ALA A 210 5.24 -12.64 9.91
CA ALA A 210 5.23 -13.31 11.20
C ALA A 210 6.70 -13.65 11.48
N ALA A 211 7.24 -13.08 12.56
CA ALA A 211 8.52 -13.58 13.05
C ALA A 211 8.35 -15.10 13.05
N PRO A 212 9.27 -15.88 12.47
CA PRO A 212 9.13 -17.32 12.40
C PRO A 212 8.67 -17.76 13.78
N ALA A 213 7.50 -18.43 13.83
CA ALA A 213 6.91 -18.84 15.09
C ALA A 213 8.03 -19.44 15.91
N PRO A 214 8.21 -19.04 17.19
CA PRO A 214 9.25 -19.63 18.00
C PRO A 214 9.05 -21.13 17.86
N VAL A 215 10.05 -21.81 17.32
CA VAL A 215 10.01 -23.27 17.16
C VAL A 215 9.61 -23.77 18.53
N SER A 216 8.38 -24.29 18.65
CA SER A 216 7.87 -24.83 19.90
C SER A 216 8.96 -25.74 20.43
N ALA A 217 9.46 -25.44 21.63
CA ALA A 217 10.43 -26.30 22.27
C ALA A 217 9.91 -27.73 22.16
N PRO A 218 10.76 -28.72 21.83
CA PRO A 218 10.31 -30.08 21.64
C PRO A 218 9.56 -30.51 22.90
N VAL A 219 8.30 -30.93 22.70
CA VAL A 219 7.53 -31.60 23.78
C VAL A 219 8.38 -32.75 24.25
N ILE A 220 8.82 -32.68 25.48
CA ILE A 220 9.51 -33.80 26.15
C ILE A 220 8.41 -34.83 26.36
N GLU A 221 8.32 -35.83 25.47
CA GLU A 221 7.54 -37.04 25.73
C GLU A 221 8.18 -37.80 26.89
N GLU A 222 7.38 -38.14 27.90
CA GLU A 222 7.84 -38.97 29.04
C GLU A 222 8.39 -40.30 28.52
N PRO A 223 9.41 -40.86 29.18
CA PRO A 223 10.19 -41.98 28.65
C PRO A 223 9.40 -43.29 28.64
N VAL A 224 9.19 -43.85 27.47
CA VAL A 224 8.85 -45.26 27.31
C VAL A 224 10.16 -46.06 27.53
N ALA A 225 10.06 -47.12 28.37
CA ALA A 225 11.18 -47.92 28.86
C ALA A 225 12.08 -48.49 27.72
N PRO A 226 13.37 -48.75 27.99
CA PRO A 226 14.44 -48.80 27.01
C PRO A 226 14.48 -50.06 26.16
N VAL A 227 14.53 -49.88 24.84
CA VAL A 227 15.15 -50.85 23.93
C VAL A 227 16.63 -50.47 23.84
N VAL A 228 17.50 -51.37 24.23
CA VAL A 228 18.96 -51.20 24.21
C VAL A 228 19.46 -51.26 22.76
N GLU A 229 19.65 -50.08 22.13
CA GLU A 229 20.50 -49.96 20.95
C GLU A 229 21.75 -49.14 21.31
N THR A 230 22.89 -49.61 20.89
CA THR A 230 24.21 -48.99 21.09
C THR A 230 24.23 -47.59 20.49
N PRO A 231 24.63 -46.54 21.26
CA PRO A 231 24.57 -45.17 20.76
C PRO A 231 25.69 -44.89 19.75
N ALA A 232 25.26 -44.35 18.56
CA ALA A 232 26.16 -43.58 17.73
C ALA A 232 26.57 -42.29 18.47
N PRO A 233 27.79 -41.76 18.27
CA PRO A 233 28.28 -40.62 19.03
C PRO A 233 27.39 -39.41 18.81
N ALA A 234 26.87 -38.85 19.92
CA ALA A 234 26.05 -37.64 19.91
C ALA A 234 26.89 -36.44 19.44
N HIS A 235 26.55 -35.88 18.31
CA HIS A 235 27.05 -34.55 17.92
C HIS A 235 26.45 -33.52 18.85
N VAL A 236 27.24 -32.96 19.73
CA VAL A 236 26.85 -31.80 20.57
C VAL A 236 26.96 -30.57 19.69
N TYR A 237 25.82 -29.97 19.30
CA TYR A 237 25.81 -28.69 18.66
C TYR A 237 25.90 -27.60 19.72
N ASN A 238 27.00 -26.86 19.74
CA ASN A 238 27.14 -25.64 20.52
C ASN A 238 26.91 -24.46 19.55
N ASP A 239 25.82 -23.74 19.73
CA ASP A 239 25.59 -22.49 18.98
C ASP A 239 26.45 -21.39 19.59
N TYR A 240 27.44 -20.92 18.85
CA TYR A 240 28.23 -19.74 19.20
C TYR A 240 27.67 -18.52 18.46
N TYR A 241 27.24 -17.51 19.21
CA TYR A 241 26.91 -16.21 18.66
C TYR A 241 28.13 -15.33 18.65
N LEU A 242 28.51 -14.84 17.47
CA LEU A 242 29.62 -13.94 17.26
C LEU A 242 29.13 -12.50 17.13
N ASP A 243 29.97 -11.56 17.51
CA ASP A 243 29.63 -10.14 17.45
C ASP A 243 29.39 -9.64 16.01
N SER A 244 28.53 -8.64 15.87
CA SER A 244 28.28 -8.00 14.59
C SER A 244 29.48 -7.19 14.11
N ILE A 245 29.82 -7.33 12.83
CA ILE A 245 30.81 -6.53 12.12
C ILE A 245 30.12 -5.35 11.44
N HIS A 246 30.67 -4.17 11.61
CA HIS A 246 30.10 -2.92 11.08
C HIS A 246 30.87 -2.43 9.86
N PHE A 247 30.17 -1.74 8.98
CA PHE A 247 30.67 -1.16 7.75
C PHE A 247 30.28 0.31 7.70
N ALA A 248 31.08 1.14 7.06
CA ALA A 248 30.67 2.51 6.75
C ALA A 248 29.53 2.50 5.70
N SER A 249 28.79 3.60 5.60
CA SER A 249 27.76 3.74 4.57
C SER A 249 28.37 3.52 3.19
N ASP A 250 27.70 2.70 2.37
CA ASP A 250 28.12 2.37 1.00
C ASP A 250 29.48 1.65 0.88
N GLN A 251 29.97 1.06 1.98
CA GLN A 251 31.24 0.32 1.98
C GLN A 251 31.02 -1.16 2.27
N ASP A 252 31.85 -2.00 1.68
CA ASP A 252 31.95 -3.45 1.90
C ASP A 252 33.22 -3.86 2.66
N THR A 253 34.04 -2.91 3.04
CA THR A 253 35.20 -3.11 3.90
C THR A 253 34.82 -2.88 5.36
N PRO A 254 35.07 -3.84 6.27
CA PRO A 254 34.78 -3.69 7.69
C PRO A 254 35.45 -2.47 8.31
N LEU A 255 34.81 -1.87 9.32
CA LEU A 255 35.42 -0.77 10.07
C LEU A 255 36.66 -1.26 10.82
N ALA A 256 37.71 -0.43 10.82
CA ALA A 256 38.95 -0.73 11.56
C ALA A 256 38.71 -0.91 13.07
N SER A 257 37.66 -0.34 13.64
CA SER A 257 37.23 -0.55 15.03
C SER A 257 36.79 -1.98 15.32
N ASP A 258 36.42 -2.76 14.32
CA ASP A 258 35.93 -4.13 14.47
C ASP A 258 37.01 -5.20 14.15
N ALA A 259 38.30 -4.79 14.02
CA ALA A 259 39.41 -5.68 13.73
C ALA A 259 39.55 -6.82 14.77
N ASP A 260 39.34 -6.51 16.06
CA ASP A 260 39.39 -7.49 17.12
C ASP A 260 38.26 -8.53 17.03
N LYS A 261 37.07 -8.11 16.59
CA LYS A 261 35.92 -9.00 16.37
C LYS A 261 36.17 -9.95 15.20
N LEU A 262 36.75 -9.44 14.10
CA LEU A 262 37.17 -10.27 12.96
C LEU A 262 38.25 -11.28 13.37
N ALA A 263 39.25 -10.85 14.16
CA ALA A 263 40.30 -11.74 14.67
C ALA A 263 39.69 -12.86 15.55
N ASN A 264 38.70 -12.50 16.40
CA ASN A 264 37.97 -13.48 17.21
C ASN A 264 37.18 -14.47 16.34
N PHE A 265 36.46 -13.99 15.31
CA PHE A 265 35.74 -14.84 14.37
C PHE A 265 36.69 -15.85 13.71
N VAL A 266 37.82 -15.39 13.19
CA VAL A 266 38.85 -16.27 12.58
C VAL A 266 39.41 -17.29 13.57
N ALA A 267 39.62 -16.87 14.82
CA ALA A 267 40.11 -17.77 15.86
C ALA A 267 39.09 -18.87 16.19
N VAL A 268 37.81 -18.53 16.31
CA VAL A 268 36.72 -19.48 16.55
C VAL A 268 36.57 -20.43 15.34
N ALA A 269 36.61 -19.93 14.12
CA ALA A 269 36.53 -20.75 12.92
C ALA A 269 37.67 -21.75 12.79
N LYS A 270 38.88 -21.32 13.13
CA LYS A 270 40.06 -22.21 13.15
C LYS A 270 40.00 -23.27 14.28
N ALA A 271 39.43 -22.93 15.42
CA ALA A 271 39.26 -23.85 16.54
C ALA A 271 38.18 -24.92 16.29
N HIS A 272 37.26 -24.65 15.38
CA HIS A 272 36.12 -25.51 15.06
C HIS A 272 36.02 -25.79 13.54
N PRO A 273 36.98 -26.52 12.94
CA PRO A 273 37.06 -26.70 11.50
C PRO A 273 35.90 -27.48 10.89
N ASP A 274 35.18 -28.27 11.71
CA ASP A 274 34.04 -29.08 11.28
C ASP A 274 32.68 -28.33 11.50
N SER A 275 32.72 -27.06 11.92
CA SER A 275 31.53 -26.26 12.19
C SER A 275 31.03 -25.55 10.93
N THR A 276 29.72 -25.33 10.87
CA THR A 276 29.09 -24.54 9.83
C THR A 276 28.78 -23.13 10.38
N PHE A 277 29.13 -22.10 9.64
CA PHE A 277 28.86 -20.70 10.00
C PHE A 277 27.76 -20.16 9.12
N LYS A 278 26.79 -19.42 9.72
CA LYS A 278 25.78 -18.64 9.00
C LYS A 278 26.12 -17.17 9.13
N LEU A 279 26.50 -16.55 8.03
CA LEU A 279 26.73 -15.12 7.93
C LEU A 279 25.51 -14.42 7.30
N VAL A 280 25.12 -13.28 7.84
CA VAL A 280 23.99 -12.50 7.34
C VAL A 280 24.44 -11.05 7.12
N GLY A 281 24.49 -10.63 5.86
CA GLY A 281 24.79 -9.25 5.50
C GLY A 281 23.52 -8.39 5.57
N ASN A 282 23.65 -7.19 6.14
CA ASN A 282 22.59 -6.21 6.20
C ASN A 282 23.08 -4.87 5.64
N THR A 283 22.15 -4.10 5.07
CA THR A 283 22.35 -2.71 4.61
C THR A 283 21.25 -1.83 5.19
N ASP A 284 21.42 -0.51 5.12
CA ASP A 284 20.34 0.44 5.31
C ASP A 284 19.34 0.41 4.13
N SER A 285 18.31 1.25 4.19
CA SER A 285 17.26 1.34 3.17
C SER A 285 17.48 2.50 2.18
N ASP A 286 18.67 3.13 2.16
CA ASP A 286 18.87 4.39 1.44
C ASP A 286 19.15 4.22 -0.06
N ALA A 287 19.40 3.00 -0.53
CA ALA A 287 19.63 2.68 -1.94
C ALA A 287 18.53 1.75 -2.53
N SER A 288 18.66 1.40 -3.82
CA SER A 288 17.74 0.44 -4.44
C SER A 288 17.87 -0.95 -3.83
N GLN A 289 16.81 -1.75 -3.87
CA GLN A 289 16.82 -3.12 -3.35
C GLN A 289 17.91 -3.96 -4.01
N GLU A 290 18.05 -3.88 -5.34
CA GLU A 290 19.07 -4.63 -6.10
C GLU A 290 20.48 -4.25 -5.66
N TYR A 291 20.74 -2.95 -5.49
CA TYR A 291 22.03 -2.46 -4.98
C TYR A 291 22.31 -2.94 -3.56
N ASN A 292 21.30 -2.88 -2.68
CA ASN A 292 21.42 -3.30 -1.28
C ASN A 292 21.61 -4.82 -1.14
N GLU A 293 20.98 -5.62 -1.99
CA GLU A 293 21.23 -7.08 -2.07
C GLU A 293 22.67 -7.38 -2.49
N ASP A 294 23.18 -6.67 -3.50
CA ASP A 294 24.59 -6.82 -3.94
C ASP A 294 25.57 -6.38 -2.85
N LEU A 295 25.34 -5.23 -2.20
CA LEU A 295 26.16 -4.72 -1.12
C LEU A 295 26.16 -5.65 0.10
N SER A 296 24.99 -6.16 0.49
CA SER A 296 24.89 -7.11 1.60
C SER A 296 25.66 -8.40 1.33
N LYS A 297 25.62 -8.90 0.09
CA LYS A 297 26.38 -10.07 -0.33
C LYS A 297 27.88 -9.81 -0.30
N ARG A 298 28.35 -8.70 -0.85
CA ARG A 298 29.78 -8.32 -0.82
C ARG A 298 30.30 -8.18 0.61
N ARG A 299 29.48 -7.69 1.56
CA ARG A 299 29.83 -7.61 2.99
C ARG A 299 29.99 -8.98 3.65
N VAL A 300 29.31 -9.98 3.15
CA VAL A 300 29.46 -11.37 3.65
C VAL A 300 30.65 -12.07 3.00
N ASP A 301 30.95 -11.75 1.74
CA ASP A 301 31.99 -12.39 0.94
C ASP A 301 33.40 -11.85 1.25
N ASN A 302 33.52 -10.63 1.82
CA ASN A 302 34.76 -9.97 2.22
C ASN A 302 35.17 -10.27 3.68
#